data_b54dda8a7620be53b6697fdfae8e4d23
#
_entry.id   b54dda8a7620be53b6697fdfae8e4d23
#
_cell.length_a   1.000
_cell.length_b   1.000
_cell.length_c   1.000
_cell.angle_alpha   90.00
_cell.angle_beta   90.00
_cell.angle_gamma   90.00
#
_symmetry.space_group_name_H-M   'P 1'
#
loop_
_entity.id
_entity.type
_entity.pdbx_description
1 polymer ?
#
loop_
_entity_poly.entity_id
_entity_poly.type
_entity_poly.pdbx_seq_one_letter_code
_entity_poly.pdbx_strand_id
1 'polypeptide(L)'
;MKKNLYRYLMATIVGAIIFVSPSYAQDKSIVVSSTTSTEQSGLFGSILPIFQKQSGIQVKIVAVGTGQALDIGRRGDADVVFVHDKPAEIKFIDEGFATKRYEVMYNDFILIGPKSDPAKIASGKDIKVAFQKIAEAKAPFVSRGDKSGTHAAELRYWKDAGITANPNLNWYKETGSGMGPALNTASAMNAYVLADRGTWLSFKNRGDLDILVEGDPSLFNQYGVMLVNPMKYPQVKKAEGQAFIDWLISKPGQDAIAAYKIGGQQLFFPNAGK
;
A
#
# COMPACT_ATOMS: atom_id res chain seq x y z
N MET A 1 -47.99 -68.19 57.31
CA MET A 1 -46.72 -67.58 57.39
C MET A 1 -46.31 -67.21 55.96
N LYS A 2 -46.54 -65.97 55.54
CA LYS A 2 -46.17 -65.47 54.20
C LYS A 2 -45.15 -64.37 54.33
N LYS A 3 -43.90 -64.56 53.84
CA LYS A 3 -42.82 -63.55 53.79
C LYS A 3 -42.98 -62.79 52.50
N ASN A 4 -43.24 -61.51 52.60
CA ASN A 4 -43.20 -60.56 51.45
C ASN A 4 -41.77 -60.12 51.23
N LEU A 5 -41.26 -60.30 49.98
CA LEU A 5 -39.96 -59.88 49.51
C LEU A 5 -40.18 -58.63 48.63
N TYR A 6 -39.89 -57.44 49.17
CA TYR A 6 -39.88 -56.22 48.38
C TYR A 6 -38.56 -56.11 47.62
N ARG A 7 -38.64 -56.13 46.28
CA ARG A 7 -37.53 -55.84 45.40
C ARG A 7 -37.47 -54.32 45.16
N TYR A 8 -36.45 -53.65 45.67
CA TYR A 8 -36.15 -52.28 45.31
C TYR A 8 -35.47 -52.22 43.93
N LEU A 9 -36.12 -51.59 42.96
CA LEU A 9 -35.59 -51.29 41.66
C LEU A 9 -34.89 -49.90 41.75
N MET A 10 -33.57 -49.86 41.90
CA MET A 10 -32.81 -48.61 41.77
C MET A 10 -32.63 -48.29 40.29
N ALA A 11 -33.34 -47.26 39.81
CA ALA A 11 -33.11 -46.68 38.50
C ALA A 11 -31.94 -45.70 38.59
N THR A 12 -30.78 -46.05 38.07
CA THR A 12 -29.59 -45.16 37.97
C THR A 12 -29.78 -44.25 36.75
N ILE A 13 -30.13 -42.99 36.99
CA ILE A 13 -30.15 -41.95 35.96
C ILE A 13 -28.71 -41.51 35.74
N VAL A 14 -28.08 -41.96 34.66
CA VAL A 14 -26.77 -41.42 34.19
C VAL A 14 -27.06 -40.13 33.43
N GLY A 15 -26.93 -39.01 34.13
CA GLY A 15 -26.99 -37.69 33.50
C GLY A 15 -25.75 -37.46 32.63
N ALA A 16 -25.91 -37.48 31.31
CA ALA A 16 -24.87 -37.07 30.38
C ALA A 16 -24.66 -35.55 30.50
N ILE A 17 -23.63 -35.13 31.21
CA ILE A 17 -23.17 -33.73 31.24
C ILE A 17 -22.49 -33.45 29.90
N ILE A 18 -23.19 -32.78 28.99
CA ILE A 18 -22.63 -32.25 27.75
C ILE A 18 -21.72 -31.05 28.13
N PHE A 19 -20.41 -31.28 28.18
CA PHE A 19 -19.45 -30.20 28.26
C PHE A 19 -19.46 -29.43 26.92
N VAL A 20 -20.22 -28.35 26.85
CA VAL A 20 -20.05 -27.34 25.80
C VAL A 20 -18.77 -26.60 26.09
N SER A 21 -17.66 -27.07 25.54
CA SER A 21 -16.40 -26.29 25.56
C SER A 21 -16.66 -24.99 24.82
N PRO A 22 -16.39 -23.81 25.42
CA PRO A 22 -16.42 -22.57 24.67
C PRO A 22 -15.38 -22.68 23.55
N SER A 23 -15.86 -22.73 22.32
CA SER A 23 -15.00 -22.58 21.16
C SER A 23 -14.48 -21.14 21.19
N TYR A 24 -13.30 -20.93 21.78
CA TYR A 24 -12.57 -19.68 21.56
C TYR A 24 -12.33 -19.60 20.06
N ALA A 25 -13.06 -18.75 19.37
CA ALA A 25 -12.77 -18.40 18.01
C ALA A 25 -11.32 -17.88 18.02
N GLN A 26 -10.42 -18.66 17.46
CA GLN A 26 -9.02 -18.25 17.33
C GLN A 26 -9.02 -16.93 16.55
N ASP A 27 -8.49 -15.86 17.16
CA ASP A 27 -8.42 -14.55 16.52
C ASP A 27 -7.71 -14.70 15.17
N LYS A 28 -8.49 -14.69 14.10
CA LYS A 28 -7.95 -14.80 12.75
C LYS A 28 -7.19 -13.53 12.43
N SER A 29 -5.92 -13.66 12.11
CA SER A 29 -5.12 -12.51 11.70
C SER A 29 -4.22 -12.86 10.53
N ILE A 30 -3.96 -11.88 9.65
CA ILE A 30 -3.00 -11.97 8.55
C ILE A 30 -1.96 -10.88 8.66
N VAL A 31 -0.79 -11.12 8.05
CA VAL A 31 0.25 -10.14 7.86
C VAL A 31 0.21 -9.65 6.41
N VAL A 32 0.11 -8.34 6.24
CA VAL A 32 0.14 -7.69 4.93
C VAL A 32 1.38 -6.81 4.85
N SER A 33 2.32 -7.15 3.98
CA SER A 33 3.45 -6.28 3.67
C SER A 33 3.02 -5.20 2.68
N SER A 34 3.30 -3.95 3.01
CA SER A 34 2.91 -2.79 2.21
C SER A 34 3.94 -1.67 2.30
N THR A 35 3.59 -0.49 1.76
CA THR A 35 4.51 0.64 1.71
C THR A 35 4.24 1.67 2.80
N THR A 36 5.32 2.33 3.25
CA THR A 36 5.22 3.46 4.20
C THR A 36 4.34 4.58 3.66
N SER A 37 4.35 4.84 2.35
CA SER A 37 3.49 5.85 1.74
C SER A 37 2.01 5.48 1.83
N THR A 38 1.65 4.21 1.63
CA THR A 38 0.27 3.73 1.80
C THR A 38 -0.18 3.83 3.26
N GLU A 39 0.66 3.44 4.21
CA GLU A 39 0.36 3.58 5.65
C GLU A 39 0.20 5.05 6.04
N GLN A 40 1.14 5.89 5.67
CA GLN A 40 1.13 7.33 6.00
C GLN A 40 0.00 8.10 5.33
N SER A 41 -0.56 7.59 4.22
CA SER A 41 -1.75 8.18 3.62
C SER A 41 -2.98 8.10 4.52
N GLY A 42 -3.00 7.22 5.53
CA GLY A 42 -4.13 6.98 6.43
C GLY A 42 -5.20 6.02 5.87
N LEU A 43 -5.04 5.52 4.65
CA LEU A 43 -6.03 4.64 4.02
C LEU A 43 -6.33 3.41 4.87
N PHE A 44 -5.30 2.72 5.36
CA PHE A 44 -5.47 1.51 6.16
C PHE A 44 -6.28 1.76 7.42
N GLY A 45 -6.06 2.89 8.11
CA GLY A 45 -6.84 3.28 9.27
C GLY A 45 -8.34 3.45 8.98
N SER A 46 -8.68 3.80 7.75
CA SER A 46 -10.07 3.94 7.31
C SER A 46 -10.71 2.62 6.89
N ILE A 47 -10.02 1.78 6.10
CA ILE A 47 -10.64 0.61 5.47
C ILE A 47 -10.52 -0.67 6.29
N LEU A 48 -9.42 -0.87 7.04
CA LEU A 48 -9.21 -2.13 7.78
C LEU A 48 -10.24 -2.39 8.89
N PRO A 49 -10.72 -1.39 9.67
CA PRO A 49 -11.79 -1.61 10.64
C PRO A 49 -13.08 -2.12 10.01
N ILE A 50 -13.38 -1.67 8.77
CA ILE A 50 -14.58 -2.12 8.02
C ILE A 50 -14.43 -3.59 7.66
N PHE A 51 -13.28 -3.98 7.10
CA PHE A 51 -12.98 -5.37 6.77
C PHE A 51 -13.04 -6.27 8.01
N GLN A 52 -12.37 -5.88 9.09
CA GLN A 52 -12.34 -6.65 10.33
C GLN A 52 -13.73 -6.86 10.92
N LYS A 53 -14.59 -5.82 10.91
CA LYS A 53 -15.97 -5.93 11.37
C LYS A 53 -16.79 -6.92 10.54
N GLN A 54 -16.56 -7.00 9.23
CA GLN A 54 -17.29 -7.86 8.32
C GLN A 54 -16.80 -9.32 8.32
N SER A 55 -15.50 -9.52 8.46
CA SER A 55 -14.85 -10.83 8.28
C SER A 55 -14.41 -11.50 9.59
N GLY A 56 -14.25 -10.73 10.66
CA GLY A 56 -13.60 -11.18 11.89
C GLY A 56 -12.07 -11.38 11.75
N ILE A 57 -11.46 -10.97 10.62
CA ILE A 57 -10.04 -11.15 10.36
C ILE A 57 -9.31 -9.83 10.67
N GLN A 58 -8.33 -9.90 11.56
CA GLN A 58 -7.43 -8.78 11.84
C GLN A 58 -6.32 -8.70 10.78
N VAL A 59 -6.07 -7.52 10.24
CA VAL A 59 -4.95 -7.27 9.32
C VAL A 59 -3.83 -6.54 10.04
N LYS A 60 -2.64 -7.13 10.04
CA LYS A 60 -1.41 -6.54 10.59
C LYS A 60 -0.56 -6.01 9.44
N ILE A 61 -0.39 -4.70 9.37
CA ILE A 61 0.39 -4.06 8.32
C ILE A 61 1.88 -4.02 8.72
N VAL A 62 2.75 -4.42 7.78
CA VAL A 62 4.19 -4.18 7.84
C VAL A 62 4.53 -3.18 6.74
N ALA A 63 4.67 -1.91 7.12
CA ALA A 63 4.88 -0.80 6.21
C ALA A 63 6.38 -0.47 6.06
N VAL A 64 6.92 -0.72 4.85
CA VAL A 64 8.33 -0.53 4.51
C VAL A 64 8.48 0.04 3.10
N GLY A 65 9.68 0.08 2.52
CA GLY A 65 9.83 0.40 1.09
C GLY A 65 9.31 -0.74 0.20
N THR A 66 8.89 -0.42 -1.04
CA THR A 66 8.31 -1.41 -1.97
C THR A 66 9.19 -2.65 -2.15
N GLY A 67 10.50 -2.46 -2.37
CA GLY A 67 11.44 -3.58 -2.51
C GLY A 67 11.48 -4.46 -1.26
N GLN A 68 11.52 -3.84 -0.07
CA GLN A 68 11.51 -4.55 1.21
C GLN A 68 10.17 -5.28 1.45
N ALA A 69 9.03 -4.68 1.06
CA ALA A 69 7.72 -5.33 1.17
C ALA A 69 7.64 -6.59 0.30
N LEU A 70 8.16 -6.52 -0.93
CA LEU A 70 8.28 -7.68 -1.81
C LEU A 70 9.26 -8.72 -1.24
N ASP A 71 10.37 -8.31 -0.62
CA ASP A 71 11.33 -9.23 0.00
C ASP A 71 10.74 -9.95 1.23
N ILE A 72 9.89 -9.28 2.01
CA ILE A 72 9.11 -9.92 3.08
C ILE A 72 8.23 -11.04 2.49
N GLY A 73 7.52 -10.74 1.39
CA GLY A 73 6.74 -11.75 0.66
C GLY A 73 7.60 -12.88 0.10
N ARG A 74 8.81 -12.58 -0.44
CA ARG A 74 9.76 -13.59 -0.95
C ARG A 74 10.25 -14.55 0.11
N ARG A 75 10.28 -14.16 1.37
CA ARG A 75 10.65 -15.05 2.49
C ARG A 75 9.45 -15.80 3.07
N GLY A 76 8.20 -15.46 2.63
CA GLY A 76 6.99 -16.03 3.22
C GLY A 76 6.65 -15.46 4.61
N ASP A 77 7.20 -14.28 4.95
CA ASP A 77 6.98 -13.59 6.23
C ASP A 77 5.69 -12.73 6.22
N ALA A 78 4.99 -12.68 5.09
CA ALA A 78 3.66 -12.09 4.94
C ALA A 78 2.70 -13.05 4.24
N ASP A 79 1.40 -12.89 4.51
CA ASP A 79 0.34 -13.62 3.82
C ASP A 79 -0.05 -12.93 2.51
N VAL A 80 0.00 -11.60 2.50
CA VAL A 80 -0.39 -10.76 1.35
C VAL A 80 0.64 -9.66 1.15
N VAL A 81 0.89 -9.32 -0.10
CA VAL A 81 1.68 -8.15 -0.52
C VAL A 81 0.74 -7.15 -1.17
N PHE A 82 0.73 -5.90 -0.68
CA PHE A 82 -0.09 -4.81 -1.20
C PHE A 82 0.77 -3.57 -1.46
N VAL A 83 1.18 -3.38 -2.70
CA VAL A 83 2.16 -2.36 -3.14
C VAL A 83 1.72 -1.68 -4.44
N HIS A 84 2.56 -0.81 -5.01
CA HIS A 84 2.22 -0.01 -6.17
C HIS A 84 3.43 0.20 -7.13
N ASP A 85 4.13 -0.88 -7.46
CA ASP A 85 5.15 -0.91 -8.52
C ASP A 85 4.88 -2.09 -9.44
N LYS A 86 4.00 -1.88 -10.45
CA LYS A 86 3.53 -2.95 -11.35
C LYS A 86 4.67 -3.76 -11.97
N PRO A 87 5.78 -3.18 -12.47
CA PRO A 87 6.90 -3.96 -12.98
C PRO A 87 7.53 -4.91 -11.94
N ALA A 88 7.74 -4.42 -10.71
CA ALA A 88 8.30 -5.23 -9.64
C ALA A 88 7.32 -6.32 -9.15
N GLU A 89 6.02 -6.02 -9.16
CA GLU A 89 4.95 -6.97 -8.81
C GLU A 89 4.83 -8.10 -9.84
N ILE A 90 4.93 -7.78 -11.13
CA ILE A 90 4.93 -8.79 -12.21
C ILE A 90 6.16 -9.70 -12.08
N LYS A 91 7.34 -9.12 -11.85
CA LYS A 91 8.56 -9.89 -11.59
C LYS A 91 8.40 -10.84 -10.39
N PHE A 92 7.74 -10.39 -9.32
CA PHE A 92 7.46 -11.19 -8.13
C PHE A 92 6.58 -12.43 -8.47
N ILE A 93 5.62 -12.27 -9.38
CA ILE A 93 4.79 -13.37 -9.90
C ILE A 93 5.60 -14.30 -10.78
N ASP A 94 6.39 -13.78 -11.74
CA ASP A 94 7.19 -14.56 -12.67
C ASP A 94 8.23 -15.42 -11.94
N GLU A 95 8.71 -14.95 -10.78
CA GLU A 95 9.59 -15.69 -9.87
C GLU A 95 8.84 -16.75 -9.01
N GLY A 96 7.52 -16.85 -9.15
CA GLY A 96 6.69 -17.83 -8.46
C GLY A 96 6.37 -17.54 -7.00
N PHE A 97 6.56 -16.29 -6.53
CA PHE A 97 6.26 -15.89 -5.16
C PHE A 97 4.79 -15.53 -4.93
N ALA A 98 4.04 -15.27 -6.00
CA ALA A 98 2.58 -15.19 -6.02
C ALA A 98 2.07 -15.78 -7.34
N THR A 99 0.77 -16.10 -7.41
CA THR A 99 0.17 -16.69 -8.62
C THR A 99 -0.60 -15.69 -9.44
N LYS A 100 -1.07 -14.61 -8.83
CA LYS A 100 -1.91 -13.60 -9.47
C LYS A 100 -1.77 -12.24 -8.79
N ARG A 101 -1.80 -11.20 -9.60
CA ARG A 101 -1.95 -9.81 -9.22
C ARG A 101 -3.39 -9.36 -9.46
N TYR A 102 -3.94 -8.66 -8.47
CA TYR A 102 -5.24 -7.99 -8.63
C TYR A 102 -5.02 -6.48 -8.59
N GLU A 103 -5.63 -5.77 -9.52
CA GLU A 103 -5.70 -4.31 -9.46
C GLU A 103 -6.76 -3.90 -8.43
N VAL A 104 -6.43 -2.91 -7.59
CA VAL A 104 -7.30 -2.49 -6.49
C VAL A 104 -7.78 -1.07 -6.67
N MET A 105 -6.84 -0.17 -6.90
CA MET A 105 -7.05 1.27 -6.97
C MET A 105 -5.83 1.92 -7.60
N TYR A 106 -5.96 3.17 -7.97
CA TYR A 106 -4.80 4.03 -8.29
C TYR A 106 -4.87 5.34 -7.51
N ASN A 107 -3.73 5.95 -7.27
CA ASN A 107 -3.57 7.37 -7.04
C ASN A 107 -2.64 7.92 -8.13
N ASP A 108 -2.25 9.17 -8.05
CA ASP A 108 -1.29 9.74 -8.96
C ASP A 108 -0.04 10.25 -8.25
N PHE A 109 1.04 10.28 -9.00
CA PHE A 109 2.17 11.12 -8.68
C PHE A 109 1.91 12.53 -9.17
N ILE A 110 2.54 13.49 -8.52
CA ILE A 110 2.53 14.89 -8.89
C ILE A 110 3.96 15.42 -8.83
N LEU A 111 4.29 16.33 -9.73
CA LEU A 111 5.56 17.03 -9.68
C LEU A 111 5.36 18.39 -9.01
N ILE A 112 5.99 18.54 -7.89
CA ILE A 112 5.94 19.70 -7.02
C ILE A 112 7.19 20.53 -7.23
N GLY A 113 7.09 21.83 -7.07
CA GLY A 113 8.23 22.72 -7.16
C GLY A 113 7.91 24.11 -6.61
N PRO A 114 8.90 25.01 -6.57
CA PRO A 114 8.69 26.37 -6.08
C PRO A 114 7.76 27.16 -7.03
N LYS A 115 6.93 28.03 -6.48
CA LYS A 115 6.03 28.90 -7.26
C LYS A 115 6.77 29.80 -8.23
N SER A 116 8.04 30.09 -7.98
CA SER A 116 8.91 30.83 -8.91
C SER A 116 9.22 30.08 -10.21
N ASP A 117 9.08 28.76 -10.19
CA ASP A 117 9.20 27.84 -11.32
C ASP A 117 10.38 28.15 -12.27
N PRO A 118 11.62 28.09 -11.81
CA PRO A 118 12.79 28.46 -12.64
C PRO A 118 12.94 27.58 -13.90
N ALA A 119 12.44 26.35 -13.89
CA ALA A 119 12.42 25.46 -15.05
C ALA A 119 11.24 25.67 -16.00
N LYS A 120 10.26 26.53 -15.66
CA LYS A 120 9.08 26.86 -16.46
C LYS A 120 8.27 25.62 -16.88
N ILE A 121 7.91 24.82 -15.89
CA ILE A 121 7.14 23.58 -16.08
C ILE A 121 5.67 23.72 -15.68
N ALA A 122 5.31 24.80 -15.00
CA ALA A 122 3.95 25.00 -14.49
C ALA A 122 2.88 24.86 -15.57
N SER A 123 1.76 24.22 -15.20
CA SER A 123 0.63 23.92 -16.08
C SER A 123 0.96 22.95 -17.23
N GLY A 124 2.15 22.36 -17.26
CA GLY A 124 2.48 21.27 -18.16
C GLY A 124 1.69 19.99 -17.84
N LYS A 125 1.42 19.20 -18.89
CA LYS A 125 0.72 17.89 -18.75
C LYS A 125 1.59 16.73 -19.27
N ASP A 126 2.87 16.96 -19.45
CA ASP A 126 3.84 15.97 -19.92
C ASP A 126 5.01 15.93 -18.93
N ILE A 127 5.05 14.87 -18.16
CA ILE A 127 6.08 14.67 -17.14
C ILE A 127 7.47 14.54 -17.74
N LYS A 128 7.60 13.95 -18.93
CA LYS A 128 8.87 13.79 -19.63
C LYS A 128 9.46 15.16 -19.99
N VAL A 129 8.64 16.04 -20.57
CA VAL A 129 9.05 17.41 -20.90
C VAL A 129 9.41 18.20 -19.65
N ALA A 130 8.67 18.02 -18.55
CA ALA A 130 8.97 18.68 -17.29
C ALA A 130 10.35 18.27 -16.74
N PHE A 131 10.66 16.99 -16.75
CA PHE A 131 11.95 16.46 -16.30
C PHE A 131 13.10 16.96 -17.20
N GLN A 132 12.90 17.03 -18.52
CA GLN A 132 13.89 17.61 -19.46
C GLN A 132 14.19 19.06 -19.10
N LYS A 133 13.17 19.88 -18.91
CA LYS A 133 13.33 21.30 -18.56
C LYS A 133 14.05 21.52 -17.21
N ILE A 134 13.74 20.69 -16.21
CA ILE A 134 14.42 20.74 -14.90
C ILE A 134 15.91 20.47 -15.08
N ALA A 135 16.26 19.44 -15.84
CA ALA A 135 17.67 19.11 -16.11
C ALA A 135 18.40 20.17 -16.94
N GLU A 136 17.76 20.71 -17.99
CA GLU A 136 18.31 21.81 -18.82
C GLU A 136 18.58 23.06 -17.98
N ALA A 137 17.63 23.41 -17.09
CA ALA A 137 17.79 24.54 -16.18
C ALA A 137 18.78 24.25 -15.04
N LYS A 138 19.18 22.98 -14.84
CA LYS A 138 19.92 22.49 -13.66
C LYS A 138 19.27 22.96 -12.36
N ALA A 139 17.93 22.99 -12.35
CA ALA A 139 17.17 23.46 -11.22
C ALA A 139 17.19 22.42 -10.09
N PRO A 140 17.28 22.82 -8.81
CA PRO A 140 17.36 21.90 -7.70
C PRO A 140 16.24 20.88 -7.71
N PHE A 141 16.57 19.60 -7.63
CA PHE A 141 15.63 18.49 -7.56
C PHE A 141 15.97 17.58 -6.38
N VAL A 142 14.96 17.24 -5.59
CA VAL A 142 15.08 16.35 -4.44
C VAL A 142 14.47 15.00 -4.79
N SER A 143 15.29 13.96 -4.69
CA SER A 143 14.89 12.57 -4.80
C SER A 143 14.77 11.90 -3.42
N ARG A 144 13.90 10.94 -3.30
CA ARG A 144 13.86 10.08 -2.11
C ARG A 144 15.14 9.25 -1.95
N GLY A 145 15.69 8.72 -3.04
CA GLY A 145 16.93 7.93 -3.00
C GLY A 145 16.87 6.64 -2.15
N ASP A 146 15.67 6.17 -1.78
CA ASP A 146 15.42 5.13 -0.77
C ASP A 146 14.92 3.79 -1.34
N LYS A 147 14.99 3.62 -2.66
CA LYS A 147 14.49 2.44 -3.40
C LYS A 147 12.99 2.17 -3.21
N SER A 148 12.22 3.17 -2.83
CA SER A 148 10.74 3.09 -2.77
C SER A 148 10.11 3.05 -4.16
N GLY A 149 8.80 2.77 -4.20
CA GLY A 149 8.02 2.84 -5.45
C GLY A 149 8.04 4.24 -6.08
N THR A 150 8.01 5.31 -5.27
CA THR A 150 8.15 6.69 -5.75
C THR A 150 9.52 6.93 -6.38
N HIS A 151 10.59 6.47 -5.72
CA HIS A 151 11.95 6.58 -6.26
C HIS A 151 12.11 5.77 -7.55
N ALA A 152 11.58 4.55 -7.60
CA ALA A 152 11.58 3.73 -8.81
C ALA A 152 10.81 4.40 -9.97
N ALA A 153 9.66 5.02 -9.70
CA ALA A 153 8.90 5.80 -10.69
C ALA A 153 9.69 7.01 -11.19
N GLU A 154 10.27 7.79 -10.27
CA GLU A 154 11.12 8.94 -10.58
C GLU A 154 12.25 8.58 -11.54
N LEU A 155 13.00 7.49 -11.24
CA LEU A 155 14.10 7.03 -12.10
C LEU A 155 13.62 6.61 -13.48
N ARG A 156 12.41 6.05 -13.61
CA ARG A 156 11.80 5.75 -14.91
C ARG A 156 11.52 7.03 -15.68
N TYR A 157 10.95 8.06 -15.04
CA TYR A 157 10.66 9.35 -15.71
C TYR A 157 11.95 10.06 -16.17
N TRP A 158 13.01 10.04 -15.36
CA TRP A 158 14.33 10.54 -15.78
C TRP A 158 14.84 9.80 -17.00
N LYS A 159 14.78 8.46 -16.99
CA LYS A 159 15.19 7.63 -18.13
C LYS A 159 14.36 7.93 -19.38
N ASP A 160 13.04 8.06 -19.26
CA ASP A 160 12.14 8.38 -20.37
C ASP A 160 12.42 9.79 -20.93
N ALA A 161 12.87 10.71 -20.09
CA ALA A 161 13.35 12.03 -20.47
C ALA A 161 14.74 12.00 -21.16
N GLY A 162 15.41 10.85 -21.21
CA GLY A 162 16.76 10.70 -21.76
C GLY A 162 17.88 11.14 -20.83
N ILE A 163 17.62 11.22 -19.53
CA ILE A 163 18.53 11.74 -18.51
C ILE A 163 18.92 10.64 -17.53
N THR A 164 20.22 10.54 -17.25
CA THR A 164 20.72 9.68 -16.18
C THR A 164 20.87 10.52 -14.91
N ALA A 165 19.83 10.50 -14.08
CA ALA A 165 19.89 11.15 -12.77
C ALA A 165 20.83 10.37 -11.84
N ASN A 166 21.72 11.08 -11.15
CA ASN A 166 22.62 10.49 -10.17
C ASN A 166 23.12 11.54 -9.17
N PRO A 167 23.55 11.13 -7.95
CA PRO A 167 23.98 12.05 -6.89
C PRO A 167 25.17 12.96 -7.20
N ASN A 168 25.93 12.69 -8.27
CA ASN A 168 27.05 13.53 -8.68
C ASN A 168 26.61 14.81 -9.42
N LEU A 169 25.33 14.91 -9.77
CA LEU A 169 24.78 16.12 -10.36
C LEU A 169 24.49 17.15 -9.26
N ASN A 170 25.07 18.34 -9.37
CA ASN A 170 24.96 19.39 -8.34
C ASN A 170 23.52 19.81 -8.04
N TRP A 171 22.61 19.63 -8.98
CA TRP A 171 21.20 19.98 -8.87
C TRP A 171 20.31 18.81 -8.41
N TYR A 172 20.81 17.57 -8.35
CA TYR A 172 20.06 16.38 -7.97
C TYR A 172 20.49 15.89 -6.58
N LYS A 173 19.57 15.85 -5.63
CA LYS A 173 19.83 15.54 -4.22
C LYS A 173 19.05 14.33 -3.77
N GLU A 174 19.71 13.22 -3.50
CA GLU A 174 19.11 12.07 -2.82
C GLU A 174 19.09 12.27 -1.30
N THR A 175 17.93 12.01 -0.66
CA THR A 175 17.78 12.14 0.79
C THR A 175 17.96 10.83 1.52
N GLY A 176 17.83 9.69 0.84
CA GLY A 176 17.83 8.36 1.45
C GLY A 176 16.66 8.13 2.41
N SER A 177 15.55 8.87 2.25
CA SER A 177 14.50 8.94 3.28
C SER A 177 13.09 8.83 2.67
N GLY A 178 12.08 8.65 3.54
CA GLY A 178 10.66 8.62 3.15
C GLY A 178 10.17 9.95 2.58
N MET A 179 8.91 9.95 2.06
CA MET A 179 8.35 11.09 1.32
C MET A 179 8.24 12.38 2.17
N GLY A 180 7.84 12.26 3.44
CA GLY A 180 7.72 13.42 4.33
C GLY A 180 9.05 14.17 4.52
N PRO A 181 10.14 13.50 4.94
CA PRO A 181 11.48 14.11 4.99
C PRO A 181 11.96 14.65 3.65
N ALA A 182 11.70 13.96 2.53
CA ALA A 182 12.06 14.46 1.20
C ALA A 182 11.31 15.75 0.86
N LEU A 183 10.02 15.86 1.17
CA LEU A 183 9.23 17.09 1.01
C LEU A 183 9.75 18.23 1.91
N ASN A 184 10.15 17.94 3.15
CA ASN A 184 10.78 18.96 4.02
C ASN A 184 12.08 19.49 3.42
N THR A 185 12.90 18.60 2.86
CA THR A 185 14.15 18.99 2.18
C THR A 185 13.85 19.85 0.94
N ALA A 186 12.88 19.43 0.12
CA ALA A 186 12.46 20.20 -1.06
C ALA A 186 11.92 21.59 -0.68
N SER A 187 11.11 21.67 0.38
CA SER A 187 10.58 22.95 0.91
C SER A 187 11.73 23.88 1.35
N ALA A 188 12.69 23.35 2.10
CA ALA A 188 13.83 24.15 2.58
C ALA A 188 14.76 24.61 1.45
N MET A 189 14.85 23.84 0.37
CA MET A 189 15.74 24.14 -0.78
C MET A 189 15.03 24.89 -1.92
N ASN A 190 13.71 25.11 -1.84
CA ASN A 190 12.90 25.55 -2.98
C ASN A 190 13.16 24.69 -4.22
N ALA A 191 13.14 23.37 -4.05
CA ALA A 191 13.50 22.39 -5.06
C ALA A 191 12.26 21.69 -5.65
N TYR A 192 12.42 21.14 -6.85
CA TYR A 192 11.44 20.22 -7.42
C TYR A 192 11.51 18.87 -6.73
N VAL A 193 10.37 18.17 -6.67
CA VAL A 193 10.27 16.83 -6.06
C VAL A 193 9.09 16.09 -6.65
N LEU A 194 9.26 14.80 -6.96
CA LEU A 194 8.15 13.91 -7.29
C LEU A 194 7.54 13.37 -5.98
N ALA A 195 6.23 13.46 -5.85
CA ALA A 195 5.53 12.92 -4.68
C ALA A 195 4.24 12.22 -5.09
N ASP A 196 3.76 11.30 -4.26
CA ASP A 196 2.37 10.88 -4.32
C ASP A 196 1.45 11.99 -3.79
N ARG A 197 0.29 12.16 -4.45
CA ARG A 197 -0.69 13.20 -4.07
C ARG A 197 -1.14 13.07 -2.62
N GLY A 198 -1.28 11.83 -2.11
CA GLY A 198 -1.76 11.58 -0.76
C GLY A 198 -0.84 12.16 0.30
N THR A 199 0.45 11.90 0.19
CA THR A 199 1.45 12.49 1.10
C THR A 199 1.47 14.01 0.97
N TRP A 200 1.42 14.56 -0.25
CA TRP A 200 1.37 16.02 -0.45
C TRP A 200 0.17 16.68 0.21
N LEU A 201 -1.03 16.11 0.07
CA LEU A 201 -2.24 16.68 0.65
C LEU A 201 -2.20 16.70 2.19
N SER A 202 -1.55 15.72 2.79
CA SER A 202 -1.33 15.64 4.24
C SER A 202 -0.16 16.49 4.73
N PHE A 203 0.75 16.88 3.83
CA PHE A 203 1.96 17.62 4.16
C PHE A 203 1.64 19.10 4.47
N LYS A 204 2.12 19.60 5.63
CA LYS A 204 1.82 20.95 6.11
C LYS A 204 2.90 21.98 5.85
N ASN A 205 4.18 21.54 5.87
CA ASN A 205 5.33 22.45 5.77
C ASN A 205 5.69 22.75 4.30
N ARG A 206 4.71 23.23 3.53
CA ARG A 206 4.83 23.43 2.07
C ARG A 206 5.76 24.57 1.66
N GLY A 207 5.92 25.59 2.52
CA GLY A 207 6.66 26.80 2.16
C GLY A 207 6.13 27.42 0.86
N ASP A 208 7.02 27.68 -0.06
CA ASP A 208 6.71 28.19 -1.41
C ASP A 208 6.40 27.11 -2.46
N LEU A 209 6.32 25.84 -2.04
CA LEU A 209 6.05 24.76 -2.97
C LEU A 209 4.58 24.68 -3.37
N ASP A 210 4.34 24.32 -4.63
CA ASP A 210 3.01 24.03 -5.17
C ASP A 210 3.07 22.90 -6.20
N ILE A 211 1.90 22.36 -6.59
CA ILE A 211 1.81 21.37 -7.67
C ILE A 211 2.04 22.11 -9.00
N LEU A 212 3.02 21.68 -9.77
CA LEU A 212 3.35 22.30 -11.05
C LEU A 212 2.98 21.43 -12.24
N VAL A 213 3.06 20.09 -12.11
CA VAL A 213 2.62 19.15 -13.15
C VAL A 213 1.79 18.04 -12.53
N GLU A 214 0.61 17.80 -13.13
CA GLU A 214 -0.34 16.76 -12.75
C GLU A 214 -1.18 16.32 -13.95
N GLY A 215 -1.88 15.18 -13.83
CA GLY A 215 -2.85 14.72 -14.82
C GLY A 215 -2.24 14.08 -16.07
N ASP A 216 -0.94 13.85 -16.12
CA ASP A 216 -0.31 13.00 -17.12
C ASP A 216 -0.70 11.54 -16.85
N PRO A 217 -1.21 10.77 -17.84
CA PRO A 217 -1.52 9.36 -17.65
C PRO A 217 -0.35 8.50 -17.15
N SER A 218 0.89 8.88 -17.46
CA SER A 218 2.09 8.19 -16.98
C SER A 218 2.34 8.37 -15.47
N LEU A 219 1.73 9.39 -14.87
CA LEU A 219 1.79 9.63 -13.42
C LEU A 219 0.85 8.75 -12.61
N PHE A 220 -0.01 7.95 -13.26
CA PHE A 220 -0.91 7.06 -12.54
C PHE A 220 -0.14 5.96 -11.83
N ASN A 221 -0.42 5.86 -10.53
CA ASN A 221 0.23 4.94 -9.62
C ASN A 221 -0.74 3.83 -9.22
N GLN A 222 -0.68 2.72 -9.96
CA GLN A 222 -1.59 1.60 -9.83
C GLN A 222 -1.18 0.68 -8.67
N TYR A 223 -2.07 0.48 -7.73
CA TYR A 223 -1.92 -0.44 -6.61
C TYR A 223 -2.32 -1.85 -6.99
N GLY A 224 -1.46 -2.79 -6.66
CA GLY A 224 -1.69 -4.22 -6.82
C GLY A 224 -1.67 -4.96 -5.48
N VAL A 225 -2.49 -6.00 -5.38
CA VAL A 225 -2.51 -6.91 -4.24
C VAL A 225 -2.30 -8.34 -4.71
N MET A 226 -1.51 -9.11 -3.97
CA MET A 226 -1.11 -10.46 -4.30
C MET A 226 -1.11 -11.35 -3.06
N LEU A 227 -1.67 -12.55 -3.16
CA LEU A 227 -1.48 -13.60 -2.16
C LEU A 227 -0.08 -14.21 -2.33
N VAL A 228 0.68 -14.26 -1.26
CA VAL A 228 1.97 -14.99 -1.26
C VAL A 228 1.69 -16.46 -1.51
N ASN A 229 2.52 -17.10 -2.33
CA ASN A 229 2.25 -18.43 -2.86
C ASN A 229 2.25 -19.51 -1.76
N PRO A 230 1.08 -20.07 -1.37
CA PRO A 230 0.98 -21.05 -0.29
C PRO A 230 1.57 -22.41 -0.67
N MET A 231 1.79 -22.68 -1.96
CA MET A 231 2.49 -23.90 -2.39
C MET A 231 3.99 -23.83 -2.10
N LYS A 232 4.54 -22.62 -2.10
CA LYS A 232 5.95 -22.36 -1.75
C LYS A 232 6.13 -22.14 -0.24
N TYR A 233 5.11 -21.57 0.42
CA TYR A 233 5.12 -21.19 1.83
C TYR A 233 3.87 -21.72 2.55
N PRO A 234 3.90 -22.97 3.09
CA PRO A 234 2.72 -23.59 3.72
C PRO A 234 2.17 -22.84 4.94
N GLN A 235 2.99 -21.95 5.58
CA GLN A 235 2.56 -21.13 6.71
C GLN A 235 1.65 -19.97 6.30
N VAL A 236 1.58 -19.62 5.01
CA VAL A 236 0.72 -18.55 4.49
C VAL A 236 -0.74 -18.90 4.74
N LYS A 237 -1.46 -17.99 5.37
CA LYS A 237 -2.87 -18.10 5.70
C LYS A 237 -3.72 -17.83 4.45
N LYS A 238 -3.75 -18.83 3.56
CA LYS A 238 -4.36 -18.73 2.22
C LYS A 238 -5.82 -18.26 2.28
N ALA A 239 -6.64 -18.85 3.17
CA ALA A 239 -8.07 -18.55 3.22
C ALA A 239 -8.33 -17.11 3.67
N GLU A 240 -7.66 -16.68 4.73
CA GLU A 240 -7.80 -15.34 5.29
C GLU A 240 -7.18 -14.28 4.38
N GLY A 241 -6.02 -14.56 3.78
CA GLY A 241 -5.36 -13.68 2.82
C GLY A 241 -6.18 -13.49 1.56
N GLN A 242 -6.77 -14.57 1.01
CA GLN A 242 -7.66 -14.47 -0.14
C GLN A 242 -8.95 -13.73 0.22
N ALA A 243 -9.53 -13.95 1.40
CA ALA A 243 -10.71 -13.20 1.85
C ALA A 243 -10.45 -11.69 1.92
N PHE A 244 -9.25 -11.27 2.34
CA PHE A 244 -8.87 -9.86 2.31
C PHE A 244 -8.76 -9.31 0.89
N ILE A 245 -8.13 -10.05 -0.02
CA ILE A 245 -8.04 -9.67 -1.44
C ILE A 245 -9.42 -9.57 -2.07
N ASP A 246 -10.27 -10.60 -1.88
CA ASP A 246 -11.62 -10.63 -2.45
C ASP A 246 -12.47 -9.45 -1.92
N TRP A 247 -12.31 -9.10 -0.65
CA TRP A 247 -12.99 -7.93 -0.10
C TRP A 247 -12.49 -6.63 -0.73
N LEU A 248 -11.16 -6.44 -0.86
CA LEU A 248 -10.59 -5.23 -1.46
C LEU A 248 -11.12 -4.97 -2.89
N ILE A 249 -11.29 -6.04 -3.68
CA ILE A 249 -11.79 -5.93 -5.06
C ILE A 249 -13.31 -6.01 -5.19
N SER A 250 -14.03 -6.31 -4.10
CA SER A 250 -15.49 -6.33 -4.06
C SER A 250 -16.09 -4.94 -4.02
N LYS A 251 -17.39 -4.84 -4.32
CA LYS A 251 -18.09 -3.56 -4.21
C LYS A 251 -17.96 -2.90 -2.82
N PRO A 252 -18.14 -3.58 -1.67
CA PRO A 252 -17.94 -2.98 -0.36
C PRO A 252 -16.52 -2.43 -0.14
N GLY A 253 -15.49 -3.15 -0.54
CA GLY A 253 -14.11 -2.69 -0.43
C GLY A 253 -13.81 -1.50 -1.33
N GLN A 254 -14.29 -1.53 -2.57
CA GLN A 254 -14.14 -0.45 -3.53
C GLN A 254 -14.90 0.82 -3.09
N ASP A 255 -16.09 0.68 -2.53
CA ASP A 255 -16.85 1.80 -1.96
C ASP A 255 -16.13 2.40 -0.73
N ALA A 256 -15.54 1.56 0.13
CA ALA A 256 -14.75 2.01 1.29
C ALA A 256 -13.52 2.81 0.86
N ILE A 257 -12.81 2.36 -0.18
CA ILE A 257 -11.68 3.08 -0.77
C ILE A 257 -12.14 4.42 -1.35
N ALA A 258 -13.23 4.44 -2.13
CA ALA A 258 -13.77 5.68 -2.73
C ALA A 258 -14.23 6.70 -1.70
N ALA A 259 -14.74 6.23 -0.56
CA ALA A 259 -15.21 7.09 0.53
C ALA A 259 -14.05 7.75 1.31
N TYR A 260 -12.83 7.22 1.19
CA TYR A 260 -11.68 7.78 1.88
C TYR A 260 -11.26 9.11 1.26
N LYS A 261 -11.24 10.18 2.07
CA LYS A 261 -10.91 11.54 1.65
C LYS A 261 -9.99 12.22 2.65
N ILE A 262 -9.09 13.06 2.15
CA ILE A 262 -8.29 13.99 2.97
C ILE A 262 -8.67 15.41 2.59
N GLY A 263 -9.07 16.22 3.57
CA GLY A 263 -9.51 17.59 3.31
C GLY A 263 -10.69 17.68 2.32
N GLY A 264 -11.55 16.67 2.29
CA GLY A 264 -12.68 16.59 1.36
C GLY A 264 -12.33 16.07 -0.04
N GLN A 265 -11.04 15.85 -0.35
CA GLN A 265 -10.58 15.37 -1.66
C GLN A 265 -10.36 13.86 -1.66
N GLN A 266 -10.83 13.20 -2.72
CA GLN A 266 -10.59 11.78 -2.94
C GLN A 266 -9.13 11.56 -3.34
N LEU A 267 -8.47 10.57 -2.68
CA LEU A 267 -7.06 10.25 -2.91
C LEU A 267 -6.86 9.00 -3.74
N PHE A 268 -7.71 8.02 -3.52
CA PHE A 268 -7.61 6.72 -4.18
C PHE A 268 -8.85 6.50 -5.03
N PHE A 269 -8.62 6.10 -6.26
CA PHE A 269 -9.66 5.85 -7.25
C PHE A 269 -9.78 4.33 -7.47
N PRO A 270 -10.83 3.69 -6.93
CA PRO A 270 -11.02 2.26 -7.09
C PRO A 270 -11.23 1.89 -8.56
N ASN A 271 -10.56 0.82 -8.99
CA ASN A 271 -10.63 0.34 -10.37
C ASN A 271 -10.51 -1.19 -10.50
N ALA A 272 -10.82 -1.94 -9.45
CA ALA A 272 -10.84 -3.39 -9.54
C ALA A 272 -11.86 -3.86 -10.57
N GLY A 273 -11.44 -4.78 -11.47
CA GLY A 273 -12.31 -5.36 -12.50
C GLY A 273 -12.66 -4.43 -13.68
N LYS A 274 -11.92 -3.35 -13.84
CA LYS A 274 -12.05 -2.44 -15.01
C LYS A 274 -11.01 -2.72 -16.06
#